data_9989ad110381d85cc904c78b9f1ef8a0
#
_entry.id   9989ad110381d85cc904c78b9f1ef8a0
#
_cell.length_a   1.000
_cell.length_b   1.000
_cell.length_c   1.000
_cell.angle_alpha   90.00
_cell.angle_beta   90.00
_cell.angle_gamma   90.00
#
_symmetry.space_group_name_H-M   'P 1'
#
loop_
_entity.id
_entity.type
_entity.pdbx_description
1 polymer ?
#
loop_
_entity_poly.entity_id
_entity_poly.type
_entity_poly.pdbx_seq_one_letter_code
_entity_poly.pdbx_strand_id
1 'polypeptide(L)'
;LFNLVARMFSGIRLNDFNCGIKVYRKEVIKSINLYADMHRFIPILAKNEGYNKIGEHIVKHQPRKYGKSKFGNERFIRGFLDIITLWFTNRFGRRPMHFFGSLGTLMIIVGILFTIYLGYNKLFIDTNSRLITTRPEFYIALITMVLGAQFFIAGFIAEIILKFNANKDEFSIKNKTF
;
A
#
# COMPACT_ATOMS: atom_id res chain seq x y z
N LEU A 1 19.12 1.81 1.56
CA LEU A 1 17.80 1.91 2.18
C LEU A 1 16.72 1.30 1.29
N PHE A 2 16.55 1.74 0.01
CA PHE A 2 15.54 1.27 -0.94
C PHE A 2 15.53 -0.27 -1.10
N ASN A 3 16.69 -0.88 -1.40
CA ASN A 3 16.80 -2.32 -1.59
C ASN A 3 16.47 -3.12 -0.32
N LEU A 4 16.76 -2.58 0.87
CA LEU A 4 16.41 -3.20 2.14
C LEU A 4 14.88 -3.22 2.33
N VAL A 5 14.22 -2.10 2.09
CA VAL A 5 12.76 -1.98 2.18
C VAL A 5 12.09 -2.89 1.14
N ALA A 6 12.57 -2.88 -0.10
CA ALA A 6 12.06 -3.75 -1.16
C ALA A 6 12.19 -5.25 -0.80
N ARG A 7 13.32 -5.66 -0.18
CA ARG A 7 13.50 -7.04 0.33
C ARG A 7 12.50 -7.41 1.41
N MET A 8 12.30 -6.51 2.40
CA MET A 8 11.37 -6.75 3.51
C MET A 8 9.94 -6.96 3.02
N PHE A 9 9.50 -6.11 2.09
CA PHE A 9 8.11 -6.18 1.60
C PHE A 9 7.88 -7.26 0.54
N SER A 10 8.88 -7.57 -0.29
CA SER A 10 8.74 -8.58 -1.35
C SER A 10 9.12 -9.99 -0.90
N GLY A 11 9.95 -10.11 0.14
CA GLY A 11 10.57 -11.37 0.53
C GLY A 11 11.49 -11.96 -0.56
N ILE A 12 12.01 -11.11 -1.48
CA ILE A 12 12.95 -11.50 -2.53
C ILE A 12 14.34 -11.01 -2.13
N ARG A 13 15.32 -11.91 -2.13
CA ARG A 13 16.70 -11.60 -1.73
C ARG A 13 17.51 -11.15 -2.96
N LEU A 14 17.28 -9.93 -3.45
CA LEU A 14 18.11 -9.28 -4.47
C LEU A 14 18.94 -8.16 -3.86
N ASN A 15 20.17 -7.98 -4.33
CA ASN A 15 21.05 -6.90 -3.90
C ASN A 15 20.72 -5.58 -4.58
N ASP A 16 20.26 -5.63 -5.84
CA ASP A 16 19.86 -4.45 -6.57
C ASP A 16 18.58 -4.63 -7.38
N PHE A 17 17.48 -4.04 -6.90
CA PHE A 17 16.21 -3.96 -7.63
C PHE A 17 16.22 -2.93 -8.77
N ASN A 18 17.13 -1.95 -8.72
CA ASN A 18 17.20 -0.85 -9.68
C ASN A 18 18.10 -1.12 -10.87
N CYS A 19 18.76 -2.28 -10.94
CA CYS A 19 19.61 -2.63 -12.07
C CYS A 19 18.82 -2.53 -13.38
N GLY A 20 19.36 -1.83 -14.36
CA GLY A 20 18.74 -1.65 -15.69
C GLY A 20 18.81 -2.91 -16.56
N ILE A 21 19.74 -3.84 -16.26
CA ILE A 21 19.90 -5.08 -17.01
C ILE A 21 19.10 -6.18 -16.30
N LYS A 22 18.09 -6.67 -16.98
CA LYS A 22 17.22 -7.73 -16.49
C LYS A 22 16.88 -8.68 -17.62
N VAL A 23 16.92 -9.99 -17.34
CA VAL A 23 16.60 -11.04 -18.29
C VAL A 23 15.41 -11.83 -17.78
N TYR A 24 14.44 -12.05 -18.63
CA TYR A 24 13.21 -12.76 -18.30
C TYR A 24 12.88 -13.81 -19.35
N ARG A 25 12.18 -14.86 -18.93
CA ARG A 25 11.52 -15.75 -19.88
C ARG A 25 10.35 -15.03 -20.54
N LYS A 26 10.09 -15.33 -21.82
CA LYS A 26 8.99 -14.72 -22.60
C LYS A 26 7.62 -14.86 -21.91
N GLU A 27 7.39 -15.99 -21.27
CA GLU A 27 6.15 -16.27 -20.52
C GLU A 27 5.93 -15.30 -19.38
N VAL A 28 7.00 -14.99 -18.62
CA VAL A 28 6.95 -14.05 -17.48
C VAL A 28 6.55 -12.65 -17.94
N ILE A 29 7.15 -12.17 -19.04
CA ILE A 29 6.85 -10.82 -19.54
C ILE A 29 5.41 -10.73 -20.06
N LYS A 30 4.89 -11.80 -20.65
CA LYS A 30 3.51 -11.84 -21.15
C LYS A 30 2.46 -11.90 -20.05
N SER A 31 2.80 -12.41 -18.85
CA SER A 31 1.88 -12.52 -17.72
C SER A 31 1.85 -11.26 -16.84
N ILE A 32 2.83 -10.36 -16.98
CA ILE A 32 2.94 -9.16 -16.13
C ILE A 32 2.36 -7.95 -16.88
N ASN A 33 1.40 -7.30 -16.25
CA ASN A 33 0.92 -5.98 -16.68
C ASN A 33 1.79 -4.89 -16.08
N LEU A 34 2.58 -4.22 -16.92
CA LEU A 34 3.44 -3.10 -16.53
C LEU A 34 2.72 -1.78 -16.81
N TYR A 35 2.60 -0.95 -15.79
CA TYR A 35 2.11 0.41 -15.90
C TYR A 35 3.03 1.38 -15.14
N ALA A 36 3.14 2.60 -15.61
CA ALA A 36 3.98 3.66 -15.05
C ALA A 36 5.45 3.22 -14.82
N ASP A 37 6.08 3.67 -13.76
CA ASP A 37 7.49 3.41 -13.40
C ASP A 37 7.72 2.02 -12.75
N MET A 38 6.81 1.05 -12.94
CA MET A 38 6.89 -0.28 -12.32
C MET A 38 8.00 -1.19 -12.85
N HIS A 39 8.77 -0.74 -13.85
CA HIS A 39 9.91 -1.50 -14.39
C HIS A 39 10.94 -1.93 -13.32
N ARG A 40 11.02 -1.23 -12.20
CA ARG A 40 11.89 -1.58 -11.05
C ARG A 40 11.39 -2.79 -10.29
N PHE A 41 10.10 -2.99 -10.29
CA PHE A 41 9.40 -3.98 -9.48
C PHE A 41 9.00 -5.23 -10.24
N ILE A 42 9.47 -5.39 -11.48
CA ILE A 42 9.20 -6.60 -12.28
C ILE A 42 9.50 -7.90 -11.52
N PRO A 43 10.59 -8.02 -10.72
CA PRO A 43 10.80 -9.23 -9.91
C PRO A 43 9.68 -9.50 -8.91
N ILE A 44 9.11 -8.43 -8.32
CA ILE A 44 8.00 -8.55 -7.37
C ILE A 44 6.72 -8.97 -8.09
N LEU A 45 6.42 -8.34 -9.22
CA LEU A 45 5.27 -8.68 -10.05
C LEU A 45 5.37 -10.13 -10.56
N ALA A 46 6.56 -10.57 -11.00
CA ALA A 46 6.79 -11.94 -11.41
C ALA A 46 6.52 -12.94 -10.28
N LYS A 47 6.96 -12.63 -9.06
CA LYS A 47 6.68 -13.46 -7.89
C LYS A 47 5.19 -13.56 -7.60
N ASN A 48 4.44 -12.47 -7.75
CA ASN A 48 2.99 -12.44 -7.55
C ASN A 48 2.24 -13.33 -8.55
N GLU A 49 2.77 -13.43 -9.79
CA GLU A 49 2.28 -14.33 -10.84
C GLU A 49 2.75 -15.79 -10.67
N GLY A 50 3.42 -16.09 -9.55
CA GLY A 50 3.86 -17.46 -9.20
C GLY A 50 5.27 -17.83 -9.69
N TYR A 51 6.02 -16.91 -10.30
CA TYR A 51 7.39 -17.17 -10.73
C TYR A 51 8.39 -16.97 -9.60
N ASN A 52 8.64 -18.02 -8.83
CA ASN A 52 9.48 -17.94 -7.63
C ASN A 52 11.00 -18.10 -7.90
N LYS A 53 11.40 -18.52 -9.11
CA LYS A 53 12.82 -18.71 -9.47
C LYS A 53 13.42 -17.40 -9.94
N ILE A 54 13.79 -16.54 -8.99
CA ILE A 54 14.40 -15.23 -9.23
C ILE A 54 15.84 -15.29 -8.73
N GLY A 55 16.79 -15.05 -9.62
CA GLY A 55 18.23 -15.06 -9.33
C GLY A 55 18.88 -13.72 -9.67
N GLU A 56 20.09 -13.54 -9.19
CA GLU A 56 20.94 -12.38 -9.43
C GLU A 56 22.30 -12.86 -9.94
N HIS A 57 22.84 -12.17 -10.93
CA HIS A 57 24.16 -12.44 -11.47
C HIS A 57 24.99 -11.18 -11.47
N ILE A 58 26.25 -11.30 -11.02
CA ILE A 58 27.15 -10.14 -10.94
C ILE A 58 27.62 -9.77 -12.36
N VAL A 59 27.41 -8.54 -12.74
CA VAL A 59 27.86 -8.00 -14.02
C VAL A 59 28.87 -6.87 -13.79
N LYS A 60 29.88 -6.78 -14.67
CA LYS A 60 30.85 -5.67 -14.64
C LYS A 60 30.19 -4.40 -15.14
N HIS A 61 30.04 -3.42 -14.27
CA HIS A 61 29.51 -2.11 -14.62
C HIS A 61 30.65 -1.19 -15.07
N GLN A 62 30.51 -0.60 -16.26
CA GLN A 62 31.42 0.44 -16.73
C GLN A 62 30.87 1.82 -16.35
N PRO A 63 31.73 2.73 -15.78
CA PRO A 63 31.31 4.10 -15.51
C PRO A 63 30.96 4.84 -16.79
N ARG A 64 29.98 5.73 -16.70
CA ARG A 64 29.59 6.57 -17.84
C ARG A 64 30.80 7.41 -18.33
N LYS A 65 31.08 7.31 -19.63
CA LYS A 65 32.13 8.14 -20.26
C LYS A 65 31.65 9.58 -20.49
N TYR A 66 30.36 9.82 -20.71
CA TYR A 66 29.76 11.12 -21.02
C TYR A 66 28.43 11.34 -20.28
N GLY A 67 28.17 12.62 -19.92
CA GLY A 67 26.91 13.05 -19.33
C GLY A 67 26.85 12.99 -17.81
N LYS A 68 26.06 13.92 -17.22
CA LYS A 68 25.75 13.94 -15.77
C LYS A 68 24.44 13.23 -15.50
N SER A 69 24.34 12.58 -14.35
CA SER A 69 23.10 11.96 -13.91
C SER A 69 22.02 13.03 -13.70
N LYS A 70 20.90 12.92 -14.42
CA LYS A 70 19.74 13.83 -14.27
C LYS A 70 18.81 13.42 -13.09
N PHE A 71 19.22 12.47 -12.27
CA PHE A 71 18.38 11.94 -11.20
C PHE A 71 18.56 12.73 -9.91
N GLY A 72 17.55 13.54 -9.56
CA GLY A 72 17.47 14.29 -8.30
C GLY A 72 16.86 13.47 -7.14
N ASN A 73 16.67 14.15 -5.98
CA ASN A 73 16.11 13.58 -4.76
C ASN A 73 14.64 13.09 -4.93
N GLU A 74 13.92 13.61 -5.92
CA GLU A 74 12.56 13.17 -6.25
C GLU A 74 12.45 11.66 -6.52
N ARG A 75 13.53 11.04 -7.02
CA ARG A 75 13.54 9.59 -7.28
C ARG A 75 13.39 8.76 -6.00
N PHE A 76 13.93 9.25 -4.88
CA PHE A 76 13.79 8.55 -3.60
C PHE A 76 12.36 8.59 -3.09
N ILE A 77 11.71 9.75 -3.19
CA ILE A 77 10.32 9.93 -2.76
C ILE A 77 9.40 9.09 -3.64
N ARG A 78 9.53 9.18 -4.97
CA ARG A 78 8.74 8.36 -5.90
C ARG A 78 8.95 6.87 -5.66
N GLY A 79 10.20 6.42 -5.55
CA GLY A 79 10.50 5.01 -5.29
C GLY A 79 9.96 4.50 -3.96
N PHE A 80 9.93 5.35 -2.93
CA PHE A 80 9.34 5.01 -1.64
C PHE A 80 7.81 4.89 -1.73
N LEU A 81 7.15 5.83 -2.38
CA LEU A 81 5.70 5.79 -2.63
C LEU A 81 5.30 4.57 -3.47
N ASP A 82 6.09 4.24 -4.49
CA ASP A 82 5.87 3.06 -5.33
C ASP A 82 5.94 1.76 -4.52
N ILE A 83 6.90 1.65 -3.58
CA ILE A 83 7.00 0.48 -2.69
C ILE A 83 5.77 0.37 -1.78
N ILE A 84 5.33 1.48 -1.18
CA ILE A 84 4.14 1.50 -0.33
C ILE A 84 2.92 1.08 -1.14
N THR A 85 2.77 1.63 -2.34
CA THR A 85 1.65 1.29 -3.24
C THR A 85 1.64 -0.19 -3.59
N LEU A 86 2.80 -0.75 -3.96
CA LEU A 86 2.92 -2.18 -4.26
C LEU A 86 2.61 -3.06 -3.06
N TRP A 87 3.18 -2.73 -1.91
CA TRP A 87 2.92 -3.46 -0.67
C TRP A 87 1.44 -3.44 -0.32
N PHE A 88 0.82 -2.25 -0.38
CA PHE A 88 -0.59 -2.07 -0.09
C PHE A 88 -1.46 -2.86 -1.07
N THR A 89 -1.19 -2.73 -2.37
CA THR A 89 -1.94 -3.42 -3.42
C THR A 89 -1.80 -4.95 -3.31
N ASN A 90 -0.59 -5.44 -2.99
CA ASN A 90 -0.38 -6.88 -2.78
C ASN A 90 -1.09 -7.41 -1.54
N ARG A 91 -1.11 -6.64 -0.45
CA ARG A 91 -1.69 -7.09 0.81
C ARG A 91 -3.20 -6.91 0.88
N PHE A 92 -3.69 -5.78 0.39
CA PHE A 92 -5.09 -5.36 0.53
C PHE A 92 -5.81 -5.14 -0.80
N GLY A 93 -5.11 -5.22 -1.93
CA GLY A 93 -5.67 -4.94 -3.25
C GLY A 93 -6.84 -5.83 -3.65
N ARG A 94 -6.95 -7.03 -3.07
CA ARG A 94 -8.10 -7.92 -3.29
C ARG A 94 -9.27 -7.67 -2.33
N ARG A 95 -9.03 -7.03 -1.18
CA ARG A 95 -10.05 -6.76 -0.14
C ARG A 95 -9.73 -5.48 0.63
N PRO A 96 -9.83 -4.31 0.00
CA PRO A 96 -9.49 -3.04 0.63
C PRO A 96 -10.42 -2.70 1.80
N MET A 97 -11.66 -3.18 1.78
CA MET A 97 -12.61 -2.98 2.87
C MET A 97 -12.13 -3.58 4.19
N HIS A 98 -11.36 -4.68 4.17
CA HIS A 98 -10.81 -5.24 5.41
C HIS A 98 -9.81 -4.31 6.09
N PHE A 99 -9.05 -3.52 5.34
CA PHE A 99 -8.11 -2.56 5.90
C PHE A 99 -8.81 -1.26 6.32
N PHE A 100 -9.41 -0.58 5.35
CA PHE A 100 -10.02 0.73 5.59
C PHE A 100 -11.27 0.64 6.46
N GLY A 101 -12.09 -0.40 6.26
CA GLY A 101 -13.30 -0.61 7.05
C GLY A 101 -12.99 -0.95 8.51
N SER A 102 -12.02 -1.84 8.78
CA SER A 102 -11.61 -2.17 10.15
C SER A 102 -10.99 -0.97 10.87
N LEU A 103 -10.10 -0.23 10.20
CA LEU A 103 -9.50 0.98 10.76
C LEU A 103 -10.56 2.05 11.02
N GLY A 104 -11.46 2.29 10.06
CA GLY A 104 -12.54 3.26 10.19
C GLY A 104 -13.49 2.91 11.34
N THR A 105 -13.91 1.65 11.43
CA THR A 105 -14.78 1.19 12.54
C THR A 105 -14.09 1.35 13.90
N LEU A 106 -12.80 0.99 14.00
CA LEU A 106 -12.04 1.16 15.23
C LEU A 106 -11.97 2.64 15.65
N MET A 107 -11.69 3.54 14.71
CA MET A 107 -11.64 4.99 14.97
C MET A 107 -13.00 5.54 15.43
N ILE A 108 -14.10 5.09 14.82
CA ILE A 108 -15.46 5.48 15.24
C ILE A 108 -15.72 5.02 16.67
N ILE A 109 -15.42 3.75 16.98
CA ILE A 109 -15.64 3.18 18.32
C ILE A 109 -14.81 3.97 19.36
N VAL A 110 -13.53 4.21 19.08
CA VAL A 110 -12.65 4.98 19.98
C VAL A 110 -13.20 6.41 20.20
N GLY A 111 -13.63 7.09 19.14
CA GLY A 111 -14.21 8.42 19.23
C GLY A 111 -15.50 8.45 20.05
N ILE A 112 -16.39 7.45 19.86
CA ILE A 112 -17.62 7.32 20.64
C ILE A 112 -17.30 7.07 22.14
N LEU A 113 -16.43 6.12 22.44
CA LEU A 113 -16.03 5.82 23.83
C LEU A 113 -15.45 7.04 24.52
N PHE A 114 -14.62 7.80 23.80
CA PHE A 114 -14.01 9.01 24.33
C PHE A 114 -15.05 10.12 24.57
N THR A 115 -16.03 10.27 23.69
CA THR A 115 -17.14 11.21 23.85
C THR A 115 -18.03 10.84 25.04
N ILE A 116 -18.33 9.53 25.20
CA ILE A 116 -19.09 9.03 26.35
C ILE A 116 -18.32 9.30 27.65
N TYR A 117 -17.03 9.04 27.67
CA TYR A 117 -16.17 9.31 28.84
C TYR A 117 -16.20 10.78 29.23
N LEU A 118 -16.07 11.71 28.27
CA LEU A 118 -16.15 13.15 28.52
C LEU A 118 -17.52 13.58 29.05
N GLY A 119 -18.60 12.99 28.47
CA GLY A 119 -19.96 13.22 28.90
C GLY A 119 -20.21 12.74 30.34
N TYR A 120 -19.75 11.53 30.65
CA TYR A 120 -19.86 10.97 32.01
C TYR A 120 -19.14 11.82 33.04
N ASN A 121 -17.89 12.21 32.75
CA ASN A 121 -17.14 13.10 33.64
C ASN A 121 -17.86 14.44 33.91
N LYS A 122 -18.46 15.03 32.87
CA LYS A 122 -19.18 16.29 32.97
C LYS A 122 -20.44 16.18 33.82
N LEU A 123 -21.18 15.07 33.66
CA LEU A 123 -22.49 14.92 34.33
C LEU A 123 -22.37 14.43 35.77
N PHE A 124 -21.42 13.55 36.08
CA PHE A 124 -21.36 12.85 37.36
C PHE A 124 -20.20 13.25 38.25
N ILE A 125 -19.08 13.73 37.69
CA ILE A 125 -17.88 14.01 38.47
C ILE A 125 -17.68 15.51 38.67
N ASP A 126 -17.84 16.31 37.62
CA ASP A 126 -17.38 17.70 37.60
C ASP A 126 -18.44 18.63 36.96
N THR A 127 -19.61 18.70 37.61
CA THR A 127 -20.78 19.43 37.11
C THR A 127 -20.50 20.93 36.89
N ASN A 128 -19.60 21.52 37.69
CA ASN A 128 -19.20 22.93 37.61
C ASN A 128 -18.00 23.20 36.68
N SER A 129 -17.47 22.16 36.00
CA SER A 129 -16.36 22.31 35.09
C SER A 129 -16.77 23.03 33.78
N ARG A 130 -15.75 23.46 33.01
CA ARG A 130 -15.93 24.10 31.69
C ARG A 130 -16.84 23.28 30.78
N LEU A 131 -17.52 23.93 29.82
CA LEU A 131 -18.33 23.27 28.83
C LEU A 131 -17.50 22.21 28.06
N ILE A 132 -18.11 21.09 27.70
CA ILE A 132 -17.44 20.01 26.94
C ILE A 132 -16.86 20.56 25.65
N THR A 133 -17.57 21.49 25.00
CA THR A 133 -17.16 22.15 23.76
C THR A 133 -15.94 23.05 23.89
N THR A 134 -15.55 23.46 25.09
CA THR A 134 -14.33 24.26 25.33
C THR A 134 -13.09 23.39 25.60
N ARG A 135 -13.27 22.08 25.65
CA ARG A 135 -12.19 21.10 25.86
C ARG A 135 -11.61 20.66 24.52
N PRO A 136 -10.29 20.75 24.29
CA PRO A 136 -9.67 20.31 23.03
C PRO A 136 -9.88 18.80 22.78
N GLU A 137 -10.02 18.01 23.84
CA GLU A 137 -10.24 16.56 23.75
C GLU A 137 -11.55 16.21 23.02
N PHE A 138 -12.59 17.04 23.16
CA PHE A 138 -13.85 16.87 22.45
C PHE A 138 -13.66 16.95 20.93
N TYR A 139 -12.88 17.92 20.47
CA TYR A 139 -12.60 18.08 19.03
C TYR A 139 -11.74 16.93 18.49
N ILE A 140 -10.81 16.41 19.28
CA ILE A 140 -10.02 15.22 18.90
C ILE A 140 -10.94 14.01 18.71
N ALA A 141 -11.87 13.78 19.64
CA ALA A 141 -12.85 12.70 19.51
C ALA A 141 -13.72 12.85 18.26
N LEU A 142 -14.22 14.05 18.00
CA LEU A 142 -15.07 14.36 16.86
C LEU A 142 -14.31 14.18 15.54
N ILE A 143 -13.09 14.69 15.43
CA ILE A 143 -12.24 14.52 14.25
C ILE A 143 -11.95 13.04 14.02
N THR A 144 -11.66 12.28 15.07
CA THR A 144 -11.40 10.84 14.98
C THR A 144 -12.61 10.08 14.43
N MET A 145 -13.83 10.44 14.87
CA MET A 145 -15.06 9.84 14.33
C MET A 145 -15.28 10.18 12.86
N VAL A 146 -15.08 11.44 12.47
CA VAL A 146 -15.24 11.89 11.08
C VAL A 146 -14.22 11.19 10.17
N LEU A 147 -12.95 11.13 10.57
CA LEU A 147 -11.92 10.41 9.83
C LEU A 147 -12.24 8.91 9.74
N GLY A 148 -12.76 8.31 10.82
CA GLY A 148 -13.20 6.93 10.81
C GLY A 148 -14.30 6.65 9.79
N ALA A 149 -15.31 7.53 9.73
CA ALA A 149 -16.37 7.43 8.72
C ALA A 149 -15.82 7.59 7.28
N GLN A 150 -14.87 8.51 7.07
CA GLN A 150 -14.22 8.68 5.77
C GLN A 150 -13.43 7.44 5.34
N PHE A 151 -12.66 6.84 6.24
CA PHE A 151 -11.94 5.59 5.95
C PHE A 151 -12.91 4.45 5.63
N PHE A 152 -14.01 4.33 6.36
CA PHE A 152 -15.02 3.31 6.10
C PHE A 152 -15.63 3.47 4.70
N ILE A 153 -16.03 4.69 4.33
CA ILE A 153 -16.57 5.00 3.00
C ILE A 153 -15.52 4.73 1.91
N ALA A 154 -14.27 5.14 2.12
CA ALA A 154 -13.19 4.89 1.16
C ALA A 154 -12.98 3.39 0.92
N GLY A 155 -13.02 2.57 1.98
CA GLY A 155 -12.94 1.12 1.87
C GLY A 155 -14.09 0.52 1.08
N PHE A 156 -15.30 1.01 1.31
CA PHE A 156 -16.50 0.56 0.61
C PHE A 156 -16.46 0.91 -0.89
N ILE A 157 -16.04 2.14 -1.22
CA ILE A 157 -15.88 2.57 -2.62
C ILE A 157 -14.82 1.72 -3.33
N ALA A 158 -13.67 1.51 -2.68
CA ALA A 158 -12.60 0.68 -3.24
C ALA A 158 -13.07 -0.77 -3.51
N GLU A 159 -13.86 -1.35 -2.62
CA GLU A 159 -14.43 -2.69 -2.78
C GLU A 159 -15.41 -2.75 -3.97
N ILE A 160 -16.24 -1.71 -4.14
CA ILE A 160 -17.17 -1.60 -5.27
C ILE A 160 -16.38 -1.53 -6.59
N ILE A 161 -15.37 -0.67 -6.67
CA ILE A 161 -14.53 -0.52 -7.88
C ILE A 161 -13.89 -1.85 -8.26
N LEU A 162 -13.39 -2.61 -7.29
CA LEU A 162 -12.81 -3.92 -7.54
C LEU A 162 -13.83 -4.91 -8.08
N LYS A 163 -15.04 -4.95 -7.53
CA LYS A 163 -16.12 -5.84 -8.02
C LYS A 163 -16.49 -5.52 -9.47
N PHE A 164 -16.56 -4.25 -9.84
CA PHE A 164 -16.84 -3.86 -11.22
C PHE A 164 -15.71 -4.22 -12.20
N ASN A 165 -14.45 -4.22 -11.72
CA ASN A 165 -13.30 -4.58 -12.55
C ASN A 165 -13.02 -6.10 -12.58
N ALA A 166 -13.52 -6.87 -11.62
CA ALA A 166 -13.29 -8.32 -11.53
C ALA A 166 -13.79 -9.11 -12.76
N ASN A 167 -14.75 -8.57 -13.50
CA ASN A 167 -15.24 -9.16 -14.75
C ASN A 167 -14.25 -9.07 -15.94
N LYS A 168 -13.09 -8.41 -15.74
CA LYS A 168 -12.04 -8.26 -16.76
C LYS A 168 -10.81 -9.14 -16.51
N ASP A 169 -10.79 -9.93 -15.45
CA ASP A 169 -9.68 -10.83 -15.16
C ASP A 169 -9.70 -12.01 -16.14
N GLU A 170 -8.88 -11.93 -17.18
CA GLU A 170 -8.58 -13.05 -18.07
C GLU A 170 -7.78 -14.10 -17.30
N PHE A 171 -8.39 -15.25 -17.05
CA PHE A 171 -7.70 -16.41 -16.49
C PHE A 171 -6.66 -16.94 -17.48
N SER A 172 -5.40 -16.92 -17.10
CA SER A 172 -4.36 -17.56 -17.87
C SER A 172 -4.36 -19.07 -17.60
N ILE A 173 -4.87 -19.85 -18.54
CA ILE A 173 -4.90 -21.32 -18.45
C ILE A 173 -3.53 -21.86 -18.88
N LYS A 174 -2.82 -22.50 -17.94
CA LYS A 174 -1.48 -23.03 -18.20
C LYS A 174 -1.49 -24.32 -19.03
N ASN A 175 -2.49 -25.18 -18.86
CA ASN A 175 -2.66 -26.43 -19.60
C ASN A 175 -4.15 -26.70 -19.81
N LYS A 176 -4.55 -27.00 -21.04
CA LYS A 176 -5.81 -27.65 -21.36
C LYS A 176 -5.56 -29.17 -21.32
N THR A 177 -6.04 -29.84 -20.30
CA THR A 177 -6.18 -31.30 -20.31
C THR A 177 -7.44 -31.62 -21.13
N PHE A 178 -7.26 -32.21 -22.30
CA PHE A 178 -8.31 -32.88 -23.05
C PHE A 178 -8.31 -34.34 -22.67
#